data_a90f07843ab13ac27ba762f168b1dc04
#
_entry.id   a90f07843ab13ac27ba762f168b1dc04
#
_cell.length_a   1.000
_cell.length_b   1.000
_cell.length_c   1.000
_cell.angle_alpha   90.00
_cell.angle_beta   90.00
_cell.angle_gamma   90.00
#
_symmetry.space_group_name_H-M   'P 1'
#
loop_
_entity.id
_entity.type
_entity.pdbx_description
1 polymer ?
#
loop_
_entity_poly.entity_id
_entity_poly.type
_entity_poly.pdbx_seq_one_letter_code
_entity_poly.pdbx_strand_id
1 'polypeptide(L)'
;MWYAQLVGYGFSVFAEAILVKSIVETLWDCIAPGGSTNSLIRPHPWQGDALARIEGVLYVACLQLGLGHFISVWLILKVAGHWKRWSDDGDEKTQRPDGPTVFNIFLMGNALSVLYSFVGYKLIGWVELGDVKRVIWVSLTVIALTLALWAWIPGQRKSKFI
;
A
#
# COMPACT_ATOMS: atom_id res chain seq x y z
N MET A 1 22.15 15.60 -4.25
CA MET A 1 21.94 15.75 -5.71
C MET A 1 20.46 15.61 -6.03
N TRP A 2 19.86 16.58 -6.77
CA TRP A 2 18.40 16.61 -7.02
C TRP A 2 17.85 15.36 -7.75
N TYR A 3 18.62 14.77 -8.65
CA TYR A 3 18.21 13.56 -9.39
C TYR A 3 18.02 12.33 -8.49
N ALA A 4 18.82 12.19 -7.43
CA ALA A 4 18.65 11.10 -6.47
C ALA A 4 17.30 11.22 -5.74
N GLN A 5 16.93 12.46 -5.40
CA GLN A 5 15.62 12.76 -4.81
C GLN A 5 14.49 12.38 -5.79
N LEU A 6 14.60 12.74 -7.06
CA LEU A 6 13.61 12.37 -8.08
C LEU A 6 13.46 10.85 -8.20
N VAL A 7 14.56 10.09 -8.15
CA VAL A 7 14.52 8.61 -8.21
C VAL A 7 13.77 8.05 -7.01
N GLY A 8 14.11 8.44 -5.79
CA GLY A 8 13.50 7.88 -4.59
C GLY A 8 12.04 8.26 -4.39
N TYR A 9 11.73 9.55 -4.51
CA TYR A 9 10.35 10.02 -4.41
C TYR A 9 9.49 9.52 -5.59
N GLY A 10 10.04 9.55 -6.81
CA GLY A 10 9.37 9.04 -8.00
C GLY A 10 9.07 7.55 -7.88
N PHE A 11 10.00 6.75 -7.38
CA PHE A 11 9.78 5.33 -7.10
C PHE A 11 8.65 5.13 -6.08
N SER A 12 8.65 5.86 -4.96
CA SER A 12 7.61 5.73 -3.94
C SER A 12 6.23 6.08 -4.49
N VAL A 13 6.08 7.21 -5.18
CA VAL A 13 4.80 7.61 -5.80
C VAL A 13 4.34 6.60 -6.86
N PHE A 14 5.25 6.08 -7.68
CA PHE A 14 4.95 5.05 -8.66
C PHE A 14 4.47 3.75 -7.99
N ALA A 15 5.17 3.30 -6.95
CA ALA A 15 4.82 2.09 -6.21
C ALA A 15 3.41 2.23 -5.58
N GLU A 16 3.09 3.38 -4.97
CA GLU A 16 1.75 3.66 -4.45
C GLU A 16 0.68 3.64 -5.54
N ALA A 17 0.94 4.33 -6.64
CA ALA A 17 -0.05 4.50 -7.70
C ALA A 17 -0.38 3.21 -8.44
N ILE A 18 0.56 2.27 -8.53
CA ILE A 18 0.43 1.07 -9.36
C ILE A 18 0.50 -0.20 -8.51
N LEU A 19 1.58 -0.39 -7.73
CA LEU A 19 1.81 -1.67 -7.06
C LEU A 19 0.88 -1.87 -5.86
N VAL A 20 0.84 -0.91 -4.94
CA VAL A 20 -0.03 -0.99 -3.75
C VAL A 20 -1.50 -1.01 -4.17
N LYS A 21 -1.88 -0.10 -5.07
CA LYS A 21 -3.25 -0.01 -5.58
C LYS A 21 -3.70 -1.33 -6.20
N SER A 22 -2.89 -1.92 -7.09
CA SER A 22 -3.23 -3.18 -7.77
C SER A 22 -3.41 -4.34 -6.79
N ILE A 23 -2.54 -4.45 -5.77
CA ILE A 23 -2.66 -5.49 -4.73
C ILE A 23 -3.93 -5.27 -3.91
N VAL A 24 -4.17 -4.05 -3.43
CA VAL A 24 -5.35 -3.72 -2.61
C VAL A 24 -6.64 -3.94 -3.39
N GLU A 25 -6.71 -3.55 -4.65
CA GLU A 25 -7.88 -3.81 -5.52
C GLU A 25 -8.11 -5.30 -5.71
N THR A 26 -7.04 -6.08 -5.97
CA THR A 26 -7.15 -7.55 -6.10
C THR A 26 -7.66 -8.20 -4.80
N LEU A 27 -7.21 -7.72 -3.64
CA LEU A 27 -7.71 -8.20 -2.35
C LEU A 27 -9.20 -7.90 -2.17
N TRP A 28 -9.63 -6.69 -2.53
CA TRP A 28 -11.04 -6.32 -2.50
C TRP A 28 -11.89 -7.19 -3.43
N ASP A 29 -11.42 -7.46 -4.65
CA ASP A 29 -12.11 -8.30 -5.62
C ASP A 29 -12.21 -9.77 -5.16
N CYS A 30 -11.27 -10.25 -4.35
CA CYS A 30 -11.34 -11.58 -3.75
C CYS A 30 -12.42 -11.68 -2.67
N ILE A 31 -12.73 -10.60 -1.97
CA ILE A 31 -13.68 -10.58 -0.85
C ILE A 31 -15.09 -10.27 -1.33
N ALA A 32 -15.24 -9.35 -2.28
CA ALA A 32 -16.52 -8.91 -2.83
C ALA A 32 -16.55 -9.12 -4.35
N PRO A 33 -16.65 -10.38 -4.83
CA PRO A 33 -16.70 -10.67 -6.26
C PRO A 33 -18.00 -10.14 -6.85
N GLY A 34 -17.87 -9.33 -7.88
CA GLY A 34 -19.04 -8.82 -8.63
C GLY A 34 -19.27 -7.31 -8.54
N GLY A 35 -18.31 -6.55 -8.02
CA GLY A 35 -18.42 -5.08 -8.05
C GLY A 35 -19.51 -4.49 -7.15
N SER A 36 -20.19 -5.33 -6.38
CA SER A 36 -21.19 -4.96 -5.38
C SER A 36 -20.61 -4.28 -4.14
N THR A 37 -19.36 -3.83 -4.22
CA THR A 37 -18.82 -2.95 -3.18
C THR A 37 -19.58 -1.64 -3.26
N ASN A 38 -20.70 -1.60 -2.54
CA ASN A 38 -21.46 -0.39 -2.31
C ASN A 38 -20.48 0.77 -2.09
N SER A 39 -20.73 1.88 -2.77
CA SER A 39 -20.01 3.15 -2.63
C SER A 39 -19.88 3.62 -1.16
N LEU A 40 -20.63 3.01 -0.25
CA LEU A 40 -20.59 3.20 1.20
C LEU A 40 -19.32 2.62 1.86
N ILE A 41 -18.62 1.66 1.24
CA ILE A 41 -17.45 0.98 1.83
C ILE A 41 -16.15 1.55 1.28
N ARG A 42 -16.10 1.95 0.02
CA ARG A 42 -14.93 2.61 -0.56
C ARG A 42 -15.04 4.13 -0.39
N PRO A 43 -14.06 4.80 0.22
CA PRO A 43 -13.98 6.27 0.09
C PRO A 43 -13.95 6.62 -1.40
N HIS A 44 -14.34 7.84 -1.75
CA HIS A 44 -14.25 8.32 -3.14
C HIS A 44 -12.88 7.93 -3.71
N PRO A 45 -12.83 7.17 -4.83
CA PRO A 45 -11.59 6.53 -5.30
C PRO A 45 -10.43 7.52 -5.47
N TRP A 46 -10.70 8.76 -5.89
CA TRP A 46 -9.66 9.78 -6.03
C TRP A 46 -9.07 10.26 -4.70
N GLN A 47 -9.86 10.27 -3.61
CA GLN A 47 -9.35 10.70 -2.28
C GLN A 47 -8.38 9.68 -1.71
N GLY A 48 -8.69 8.39 -1.84
CA GLY A 48 -7.78 7.32 -1.43
C GLY A 48 -6.49 7.33 -2.24
N ASP A 49 -6.59 7.48 -3.56
CA ASP A 49 -5.44 7.54 -4.45
C ASP A 49 -4.56 8.78 -4.19
N ALA A 50 -5.17 9.93 -3.93
CA ALA A 50 -4.43 11.15 -3.59
C ALA A 50 -3.71 11.01 -2.25
N LEU A 51 -4.42 10.49 -1.23
CA LEU A 51 -3.85 10.27 0.10
C LEU A 51 -2.66 9.31 0.04
N ALA A 52 -2.79 8.18 -0.66
CA ALA A 52 -1.71 7.20 -0.80
C ALA A 52 -0.44 7.84 -1.40
N ARG A 53 -0.57 8.64 -2.48
CA ARG A 53 0.57 9.33 -3.08
C ARG A 53 1.22 10.34 -2.15
N ILE A 54 0.40 11.11 -1.41
CA ILE A 54 0.89 12.06 -0.40
C ILE A 54 1.64 11.30 0.70
N GLU A 55 1.13 10.17 1.15
CA GLU A 55 1.77 9.32 2.15
C GLU A 55 3.10 8.77 1.66
N GLY A 56 3.19 8.32 0.40
CA GLY A 56 4.45 7.87 -0.19
C GLY A 56 5.53 8.96 -0.14
N VAL A 57 5.19 10.20 -0.48
CA VAL A 57 6.11 11.34 -0.39
C VAL A 57 6.44 11.64 1.09
N LEU A 58 5.44 11.70 1.95
CA LEU A 58 5.58 12.01 3.37
C LEU A 58 6.51 11.02 4.08
N TYR A 59 6.34 9.71 3.83
CA TYR A 59 7.14 8.68 4.48
C TYR A 59 8.60 8.75 4.04
N VAL A 60 8.89 8.97 2.76
CA VAL A 60 10.27 9.17 2.28
C VAL A 60 10.88 10.39 2.96
N ALA A 61 10.15 11.53 3.03
CA ALA A 61 10.62 12.74 3.69
C ALA A 61 10.89 12.50 5.18
N CYS A 62 9.98 11.85 5.90
CA CYS A 62 10.17 11.51 7.31
C CYS A 62 11.42 10.64 7.54
N LEU A 63 11.67 9.66 6.67
CA LEU A 63 12.86 8.81 6.76
C LEU A 63 14.15 9.60 6.50
N GLN A 64 14.15 10.52 5.52
CA GLN A 64 15.30 11.38 5.24
C GLN A 64 15.62 12.35 6.38
N LEU A 65 14.59 12.88 7.05
CA LEU A 65 14.73 13.80 8.17
C LEU A 65 15.00 13.09 9.51
N GLY A 66 15.09 11.76 9.54
CA GLY A 66 15.23 11.00 10.78
C GLY A 66 13.97 10.96 11.65
N LEU A 67 12.83 11.35 11.10
CA LEU A 67 11.53 11.41 11.78
C LEU A 67 10.69 10.14 11.61
N GLY A 68 11.33 8.96 11.56
CA GLY A 68 10.63 7.69 11.34
C GLY A 68 9.50 7.40 12.36
N HIS A 69 9.61 7.91 13.60
CA HIS A 69 8.55 7.82 14.60
C HIS A 69 7.24 8.51 14.18
N PHE A 70 7.31 9.54 13.35
CA PHE A 70 6.13 10.24 12.84
C PHE A 70 5.25 9.32 11.98
N ILE A 71 5.86 8.37 11.24
CA ILE A 71 5.13 7.38 10.46
C ILE A 71 4.25 6.53 11.38
N SER A 72 4.78 6.11 12.53
CA SER A 72 4.01 5.33 13.51
C SER A 72 2.84 6.12 14.10
N VAL A 73 3.07 7.39 14.45
CA VAL A 73 2.00 8.27 14.95
C VAL A 73 0.92 8.47 13.89
N TRP A 74 1.31 8.70 12.64
CA TRP A 74 0.38 8.84 11.52
C TRP A 74 -0.47 7.59 11.31
N LEU A 75 0.13 6.39 11.36
CA LEU A 75 -0.59 5.12 11.26
C LEU A 75 -1.58 4.94 12.42
N ILE A 76 -1.19 5.28 13.64
CA ILE A 76 -2.10 5.24 14.81
C ILE A 76 -3.30 6.16 14.59
N LEU A 77 -3.09 7.38 14.12
CA LEU A 77 -4.17 8.32 13.82
C LEU A 77 -5.12 7.79 12.74
N LYS A 78 -4.58 7.15 11.68
CA LYS A 78 -5.40 6.50 10.64
C LYS A 78 -6.24 5.36 11.23
N VAL A 79 -5.65 4.52 12.07
CA VAL A 79 -6.35 3.44 12.77
C VAL A 79 -7.46 4.01 13.65
N ALA A 80 -7.15 4.99 14.49
CA ALA A 80 -8.12 5.62 15.39
C ALA A 80 -9.28 6.29 14.63
N GLY A 81 -8.99 6.97 13.52
CA GLY A 81 -9.99 7.67 12.72
C GLY A 81 -10.98 6.71 12.00
N HIS A 82 -10.63 5.45 11.85
CA HIS A 82 -11.47 4.45 11.18
C HIS A 82 -12.04 3.38 12.12
N TRP A 83 -11.80 3.51 13.44
CA TRP A 83 -12.16 2.50 14.43
C TRP A 83 -13.63 2.02 14.34
N LYS A 84 -14.58 2.94 14.20
CA LYS A 84 -16.00 2.61 14.07
C LYS A 84 -16.28 1.68 12.89
N ARG A 85 -15.53 1.81 11.81
CA ARG A 85 -15.69 1.02 10.59
C ARG A 85 -15.24 -0.43 10.76
N TRP A 86 -14.30 -0.66 11.68
CA TRP A 86 -13.71 -1.98 11.92
C TRP A 86 -14.39 -2.76 13.05
N SER A 87 -15.21 -2.07 13.86
CA SER A 87 -16.04 -2.69 14.89
C SER A 87 -17.41 -3.17 14.38
N ASP A 88 -17.66 -3.08 13.07
CA ASP A 88 -18.91 -3.51 12.45
C ASP A 88 -18.84 -5.01 12.10
N ASP A 89 -19.83 -5.81 12.57
CA ASP A 89 -19.86 -7.26 12.40
C ASP A 89 -20.17 -7.71 10.96
N GLY A 90 -20.36 -6.76 10.03
CA GLY A 90 -20.78 -7.06 8.67
C GLY A 90 -22.28 -7.35 8.58
N ASP A 91 -22.77 -7.54 7.36
CA ASP A 91 -24.17 -7.90 7.12
C ASP A 91 -24.22 -8.89 5.94
N GLU A 92 -24.57 -10.13 6.24
CA GLU A 92 -24.70 -11.20 5.24
C GLU A 92 -25.75 -10.86 4.16
N LYS A 93 -26.81 -10.12 4.51
CA LYS A 93 -27.87 -9.74 3.55
C LYS A 93 -27.38 -8.72 2.54
N THR A 94 -26.47 -7.85 2.92
CA THR A 94 -25.88 -6.82 2.05
C THR A 94 -24.53 -7.21 1.48
N GLN A 95 -24.04 -8.44 1.76
CA GLN A 95 -22.70 -8.90 1.38
C GLN A 95 -21.59 -7.93 1.82
N ARG A 96 -21.76 -7.29 2.96
CA ARG A 96 -20.74 -6.43 3.55
C ARG A 96 -19.66 -7.28 4.19
N PRO A 97 -18.37 -7.08 3.86
CA PRO A 97 -17.29 -7.74 4.56
C PRO A 97 -17.25 -7.28 6.02
N ASP A 98 -16.90 -8.19 6.90
CA ASP A 98 -16.69 -7.94 8.33
C ASP A 98 -15.56 -6.93 8.59
N GLY A 99 -15.63 -6.22 9.70
CA GLY A 99 -14.66 -5.22 10.10
C GLY A 99 -13.22 -5.73 10.16
N PRO A 100 -12.94 -6.92 10.74
CA PRO A 100 -11.61 -7.52 10.74
C PRO A 100 -11.02 -7.72 9.34
N THR A 101 -11.81 -8.16 8.38
CA THR A 101 -11.37 -8.34 6.99
C THR A 101 -11.03 -7.01 6.34
N VAL A 102 -11.86 -5.98 6.52
CA VAL A 102 -11.58 -4.61 6.03
C VAL A 102 -10.31 -4.06 6.66
N PHE A 103 -10.13 -4.30 7.97
CA PHE A 103 -8.93 -3.88 8.71
C PHE A 103 -7.67 -4.54 8.18
N ASN A 104 -7.71 -5.84 7.90
CA ASN A 104 -6.55 -6.56 7.38
C ASN A 104 -6.10 -6.04 6.01
N ILE A 105 -7.04 -5.70 5.11
CA ILE A 105 -6.71 -5.08 3.82
C ILE A 105 -6.07 -3.71 4.03
N PHE A 106 -6.66 -2.90 4.91
CA PHE A 106 -6.13 -1.59 5.27
C PHE A 106 -4.70 -1.70 5.83
N LEU A 107 -4.46 -2.65 6.74
CA LEU A 107 -3.16 -2.87 7.34
C LEU A 107 -2.12 -3.29 6.30
N MET A 108 -2.50 -4.21 5.39
CA MET A 108 -1.63 -4.68 4.31
C MET A 108 -1.27 -3.54 3.35
N GLY A 109 -2.24 -2.72 2.95
CA GLY A 109 -1.98 -1.55 2.12
C GLY A 109 -0.97 -0.60 2.77
N ASN A 110 -1.19 -0.24 4.05
CA ASN A 110 -0.27 0.65 4.77
C ASN A 110 1.13 0.03 4.96
N ALA A 111 1.23 -1.27 5.24
CA ALA A 111 2.52 -1.95 5.36
C ALA A 111 3.32 -1.91 4.05
N LEU A 112 2.65 -2.12 2.92
CA LEU A 112 3.27 -2.00 1.59
C LEU A 112 3.70 -0.56 1.31
N SER A 113 2.89 0.44 1.64
CA SER A 113 3.22 1.86 1.50
C SER A 113 4.50 2.23 2.25
N VAL A 114 4.59 1.82 3.52
CA VAL A 114 5.80 2.04 4.34
C VAL A 114 7.01 1.33 3.75
N LEU A 115 6.84 0.08 3.32
CA LEU A 115 7.93 -0.72 2.72
C LEU A 115 8.48 -0.06 1.45
N TYR A 116 7.60 0.33 0.52
CA TYR A 116 8.04 0.98 -0.73
C TYR A 116 8.66 2.35 -0.48
N SER A 117 8.14 3.11 0.47
CA SER A 117 8.74 4.39 0.86
C SER A 117 10.13 4.20 1.48
N PHE A 118 10.32 3.13 2.27
CA PHE A 118 11.64 2.78 2.79
C PHE A 118 12.61 2.40 1.66
N VAL A 119 12.16 1.63 0.66
CA VAL A 119 12.96 1.34 -0.53
C VAL A 119 13.31 2.63 -1.27
N GLY A 120 12.33 3.52 -1.50
CA GLY A 120 12.56 4.83 -2.13
C GLY A 120 13.62 5.64 -1.40
N TYR A 121 13.55 5.71 -0.07
CA TYR A 121 14.56 6.34 0.77
C TYR A 121 15.97 5.74 0.57
N LYS A 122 16.07 4.39 0.55
CA LYS A 122 17.36 3.71 0.32
C LYS A 122 17.90 3.95 -1.10
N LEU A 123 17.02 4.02 -2.10
CA LEU A 123 17.41 4.35 -3.48
C LEU A 123 18.10 5.71 -3.57
N ILE A 124 17.62 6.73 -2.84
CA ILE A 124 18.26 8.04 -2.79
C ILE A 124 19.73 7.90 -2.38
N GLY A 125 20.00 7.24 -1.24
CA GLY A 125 21.36 7.07 -0.75
C GLY A 125 22.27 6.28 -1.71
N TRP A 126 21.77 5.23 -2.35
CA TRP A 126 22.57 4.45 -3.30
C TRP A 126 22.86 5.20 -4.60
N VAL A 127 21.89 6.00 -5.08
CA VAL A 127 22.13 6.87 -6.24
C VAL A 127 23.17 7.93 -5.91
N GLU A 128 23.15 8.51 -4.71
CA GLU A 128 24.16 9.49 -4.27
C GLU A 128 25.56 8.89 -4.16
N LEU A 129 25.65 7.62 -3.76
CA LEU A 129 26.91 6.86 -3.71
C LEU A 129 27.36 6.33 -5.09
N GLY A 130 26.56 6.50 -6.15
CA GLY A 130 26.86 5.97 -7.49
C GLY A 130 26.71 4.46 -7.62
N ASP A 131 26.06 3.78 -6.66
CA ASP A 131 25.86 2.34 -6.66
C ASP A 131 24.68 1.90 -7.54
N VAL A 132 24.82 2.13 -8.83
CA VAL A 132 23.78 1.83 -9.82
C VAL A 132 23.39 0.35 -9.84
N LYS A 133 24.35 -0.55 -9.60
CA LYS A 133 24.08 -2.00 -9.56
C LYS A 133 23.08 -2.33 -8.45
N ARG A 134 23.28 -1.80 -7.24
CA ARG A 134 22.37 -2.03 -6.12
C ARG A 134 20.97 -1.45 -6.38
N VAL A 135 20.91 -0.25 -6.96
CA VAL A 135 19.65 0.38 -7.35
C VAL A 135 18.85 -0.53 -8.29
N ILE A 136 19.50 -1.05 -9.35
CA ILE A 136 18.84 -1.93 -10.32
C ILE A 136 18.37 -3.23 -9.66
N TRP A 137 19.28 -3.93 -8.95
CA TRP A 137 18.95 -5.22 -8.33
C TRP A 137 17.82 -5.12 -7.32
N VAL A 138 17.83 -4.13 -6.44
CA VAL A 138 16.77 -3.96 -5.43
C VAL A 138 15.44 -3.60 -6.09
N SER A 139 15.45 -2.69 -7.06
CA SER A 139 14.22 -2.34 -7.79
C SER A 139 13.61 -3.54 -8.50
N LEU A 140 14.42 -4.34 -9.20
CA LEU A 140 13.96 -5.56 -9.87
C LEU A 140 13.43 -6.60 -8.86
N THR A 141 14.11 -6.79 -7.73
CA THR A 141 13.66 -7.72 -6.68
C THR A 141 12.32 -7.29 -6.10
N VAL A 142 12.14 -6.01 -5.79
CA VAL A 142 10.89 -5.49 -5.25
C VAL A 142 9.75 -5.67 -6.26
N ILE A 143 9.98 -5.36 -7.52
CA ILE A 143 8.98 -5.56 -8.59
C ILE A 143 8.63 -7.05 -8.73
N ALA A 144 9.64 -7.93 -8.77
CA ALA A 144 9.42 -9.37 -8.89
C ALA A 144 8.62 -9.95 -7.72
N LEU A 145 8.93 -9.54 -6.48
CA LEU A 145 8.18 -9.94 -5.28
C LEU A 145 6.74 -9.43 -5.33
N THR A 146 6.54 -8.21 -5.79
CA THR A 146 5.19 -7.63 -5.93
C THR A 146 4.36 -8.39 -6.96
N LEU A 147 4.96 -8.72 -8.11
CA LEU A 147 4.29 -9.51 -9.15
C LEU A 147 3.99 -10.94 -8.66
N ALA A 148 4.89 -11.54 -7.90
CA ALA A 148 4.67 -12.85 -7.28
C ALA A 148 3.50 -12.82 -6.29
N LEU A 149 3.43 -11.80 -5.42
CA LEU A 149 2.30 -11.59 -4.52
C LEU A 149 0.99 -11.39 -5.29
N TRP A 150 1.01 -10.55 -6.30
CA TRP A 150 -0.15 -10.30 -7.13
C TRP A 150 -0.66 -11.56 -7.83
N ALA A 151 0.23 -12.41 -8.36
CA ALA A 151 -0.11 -13.67 -9.00
C ALA A 151 -0.61 -14.73 -8.00
N TRP A 152 -0.12 -14.71 -6.75
CA TRP A 152 -0.50 -15.66 -5.70
C TRP A 152 -1.91 -15.41 -5.15
N ILE A 153 -2.32 -14.15 -4.98
CA ILE A 153 -3.62 -13.77 -4.40
C ILE A 153 -4.80 -14.42 -5.15
N PRO A 154 -4.93 -14.37 -6.50
CA PRO A 154 -6.01 -15.02 -7.20
C PRO A 154 -6.03 -16.55 -7.08
N GLY A 155 -4.85 -17.17 -6.88
CA GLY A 155 -4.73 -18.62 -6.67
C GLY A 155 -5.47 -19.12 -5.44
N GLN A 156 -5.53 -18.33 -4.37
CA GLN A 156 -6.26 -18.66 -3.13
C GLN A 156 -7.79 -18.67 -3.33
N ARG A 157 -8.31 -17.93 -4.30
CA ARG A 157 -9.74 -17.91 -4.64
C ARG A 157 -10.24 -19.27 -5.13
N LYS A 158 -9.45 -19.98 -5.95
CA LYS A 158 -9.83 -21.28 -6.53
C LYS A 158 -9.87 -22.40 -5.48
N SER A 159 -9.09 -22.31 -4.40
CA SER A 159 -8.99 -23.36 -3.39
C SER A 159 -10.13 -23.35 -2.37
N LYS A 160 -10.89 -22.26 -2.24
CA LYS A 160 -12.02 -22.16 -1.29
C LYS A 160 -13.35 -22.71 -1.86
N PHE A 161 -13.40 -23.07 -3.13
CA PHE A 161 -14.60 -23.55 -3.82
C PHE A 161 -14.49 -25.02 -4.26
N ILE A 162 -13.50 -25.78 -3.76
CA ILE A 162 -13.35 -27.22 -3.89
C ILE A 162 -13.52 -27.85 -2.50
#